data_738fb765071fcb627614dfde48bf4d83
#
_entry.id   738fb765071fcb627614dfde48bf4d83
#
_cell.length_a   1.000
_cell.length_b   1.000
_cell.length_c   1.000
_cell.angle_alpha   90.00
_cell.angle_beta   90.00
_cell.angle_gamma   90.00
#
_symmetry.space_group_name_H-M   'P 1'
#
loop_
_entity.id
_entity.type
_entity.pdbx_description
1 polymer ?
#
loop_
_entity_poly.entity_id
_entity_poly.type
_entity_poly.pdbx_seq_one_letter_code
_entity_poly.pdbx_strand_id
1 'polypeptide(L)'
;MTELPQAFLSQMAAQLKGEMAAFLRTYDDPYQRGLRVNPWKRPTRLPDDCGERVPWDENGHYLALTSTAGADVLHEAGAWYLQEPSAMLPAAVLNAQPGEHVLDLCAAPGGKSTQSGLRMGGQGVLVCNEPVWERAKILSQNIERMGIPNALVVSAYPDQLAQRWPEAFDCLLYTSDAADDKA
;
A
#
# COMPACT_ATOMS: atom_id res chain seq x y z
N MET A 1 -6.72 -27.18 -3.84
CA MET A 1 -7.72 -26.30 -3.22
C MET A 1 -7.44 -26.22 -1.72
N THR A 2 -7.26 -25.04 -1.17
CA THR A 2 -7.20 -24.83 0.27
C THR A 2 -8.61 -25.07 0.83
N GLU A 3 -8.76 -25.97 1.79
CA GLU A 3 -10.06 -26.23 2.43
C GLU A 3 -10.43 -25.02 3.28
N LEU A 4 -11.42 -24.25 2.86
CA LEU A 4 -11.86 -23.03 3.55
C LEU A 4 -12.74 -23.40 4.76
N PRO A 5 -12.60 -22.70 5.92
CA PRO A 5 -13.41 -22.97 7.10
C PRO A 5 -14.91 -22.80 6.84
N GLN A 6 -15.73 -23.73 7.37
CA GLN A 6 -17.19 -23.72 7.15
C GLN A 6 -17.86 -22.43 7.65
N ALA A 7 -17.37 -21.88 8.79
CA ALA A 7 -17.89 -20.61 9.33
C ALA A 7 -17.66 -19.44 8.35
N PHE A 8 -16.47 -19.39 7.72
CA PHE A 8 -16.16 -18.40 6.69
C PHE A 8 -17.06 -18.55 5.46
N LEU A 9 -17.23 -19.78 4.95
CA LEU A 9 -18.11 -20.03 3.82
C LEU A 9 -19.54 -19.58 4.09
N SER A 10 -20.08 -19.88 5.28
CA SER A 10 -21.41 -19.45 5.69
C SER A 10 -21.57 -17.94 5.77
N GLN A 11 -20.56 -17.23 6.31
CA GLN A 11 -20.55 -15.78 6.38
C GLN A 11 -20.51 -15.15 4.99
N MET A 12 -19.62 -15.63 4.12
CA MET A 12 -19.50 -15.11 2.74
C MET A 12 -20.76 -15.38 1.92
N ALA A 13 -21.39 -16.56 2.06
CA ALA A 13 -22.64 -16.87 1.38
C ALA A 13 -23.76 -15.89 1.78
N ALA A 14 -23.84 -15.52 3.04
CA ALA A 14 -24.83 -14.54 3.52
C ALA A 14 -24.59 -13.13 2.96
N GLN A 15 -23.33 -12.72 2.79
CA GLN A 15 -22.94 -11.40 2.27
C GLN A 15 -23.06 -11.33 0.74
N LEU A 16 -22.52 -12.33 0.03
CA LEU A 16 -22.36 -12.31 -1.42
C LEU A 16 -23.61 -12.83 -2.17
N LYS A 17 -24.54 -13.45 -1.47
CA LYS A 17 -25.79 -13.98 -2.05
C LYS A 17 -25.52 -14.81 -3.33
N GLY A 18 -25.95 -14.31 -4.50
CA GLY A 18 -25.78 -15.00 -5.78
C GLY A 18 -24.36 -15.01 -6.34
N GLU A 19 -23.42 -14.24 -5.78
CA GLU A 19 -22.03 -14.12 -6.25
C GLU A 19 -21.06 -15.12 -5.61
N MET A 20 -21.54 -15.93 -4.63
CA MET A 20 -20.71 -16.87 -3.89
C MET A 20 -19.89 -17.82 -4.79
N ALA A 21 -20.48 -18.34 -5.87
CA ALA A 21 -19.78 -19.24 -6.79
C ALA A 21 -18.68 -18.53 -7.59
N ALA A 22 -18.86 -17.26 -7.94
CA ALA A 22 -17.83 -16.45 -8.59
C ALA A 22 -16.68 -16.14 -7.61
N PHE A 23 -17.03 -15.77 -6.39
CA PHE A 23 -16.06 -15.54 -5.32
C PHE A 23 -15.18 -16.78 -5.04
N LEU A 24 -15.78 -17.95 -4.91
CA LEU A 24 -15.01 -19.19 -4.65
C LEU A 24 -14.04 -19.53 -5.80
N ARG A 25 -14.38 -19.22 -7.04
CA ARG A 25 -13.47 -19.45 -8.17
C ARG A 25 -12.19 -18.62 -8.08
N THR A 26 -12.23 -17.43 -7.45
CA THR A 26 -11.05 -16.59 -7.32
C THR A 26 -9.94 -17.21 -6.44
N TYR A 27 -10.28 -18.21 -5.62
CA TYR A 27 -9.27 -18.96 -4.85
C TYR A 27 -8.47 -19.98 -5.69
N ASP A 28 -8.94 -20.30 -6.89
CA ASP A 28 -8.24 -21.16 -7.84
C ASP A 28 -7.36 -20.32 -8.81
N ASP A 29 -7.58 -19.02 -8.86
CA ASP A 29 -6.76 -18.10 -9.66
C ASP A 29 -5.40 -17.86 -9.01
N PRO A 30 -4.33 -17.68 -9.80
CA PRO A 30 -3.04 -17.30 -9.24
C PRO A 30 -3.12 -15.92 -8.58
N TYR A 31 -2.39 -15.72 -7.47
CA TYR A 31 -2.27 -14.41 -6.86
C TYR A 31 -1.68 -13.40 -7.84
N GLN A 32 -2.07 -12.14 -7.71
CA GLN A 32 -1.57 -11.07 -8.56
C GLN A 32 -0.35 -10.40 -7.93
N ARG A 33 0.66 -10.13 -8.73
CA ARG A 33 1.79 -9.28 -8.34
C ARG A 33 1.72 -7.95 -9.06
N GLY A 34 2.28 -6.93 -8.44
CA GLY A 34 2.33 -5.62 -9.06
C GLY A 34 3.52 -4.80 -8.56
N LEU A 35 3.76 -3.72 -9.25
CA LEU A 35 4.64 -2.65 -8.84
C LEU A 35 3.97 -1.31 -9.09
N ARG A 36 4.40 -0.31 -8.33
CA ARG A 36 4.01 1.08 -8.54
C ARG A 36 5.24 1.91 -8.85
N VAL A 37 5.24 2.50 -10.04
CA VAL A 37 6.34 3.34 -10.54
C VAL A 37 6.41 4.62 -9.72
N ASN A 38 7.62 5.07 -9.43
CA ASN A 38 7.86 6.37 -8.81
C ASN A 38 8.11 7.43 -9.89
N PRO A 39 7.13 8.30 -10.20
CA PRO A 39 7.27 9.27 -11.27
C PRO A 39 8.36 10.33 -10.98
N TRP A 40 8.71 10.56 -9.71
CA TRP A 40 9.75 11.53 -9.35
C TRP A 40 11.15 11.03 -9.66
N LYS A 41 11.38 9.71 -9.62
CA LYS A 41 12.67 9.11 -9.97
C LYS A 41 12.89 8.97 -11.47
N ARG A 42 11.83 9.13 -12.30
CA ARG A 42 11.87 9.06 -13.77
C ARG A 42 12.71 7.90 -14.28
N PRO A 43 12.36 6.65 -13.95
CA PRO A 43 13.18 5.50 -14.35
C PRO A 43 13.31 5.44 -15.88
N THR A 44 14.52 5.15 -16.35
CA THR A 44 14.82 5.05 -17.78
C THR A 44 14.27 3.78 -18.45
N ARG A 45 13.90 2.79 -17.63
CA ARG A 45 13.25 1.54 -18.04
C ARG A 45 12.33 1.05 -16.93
N LEU A 46 11.37 0.23 -17.29
CA LEU A 46 10.61 -0.64 -16.37
C LEU A 46 11.19 -2.07 -16.44
N PRO A 47 10.86 -2.95 -15.48
CA PRO A 47 11.16 -4.38 -15.63
C PRO A 47 10.56 -4.93 -16.92
N ASP A 48 11.28 -5.84 -17.60
CA ASP A 48 10.86 -6.39 -18.91
C ASP A 48 9.54 -7.19 -18.81
N ASP A 49 9.21 -7.67 -17.61
CA ASP A 49 8.01 -8.43 -17.29
C ASP A 49 6.91 -7.57 -16.64
N CYS A 50 7.03 -6.24 -16.75
CA CYS A 50 5.99 -5.30 -16.36
C CYS A 50 4.84 -5.33 -17.37
N GLY A 51 3.64 -5.67 -16.90
CA GLY A 51 2.44 -5.83 -17.70
C GLY A 51 1.57 -4.57 -17.79
N GLU A 52 0.29 -4.80 -17.98
CA GLU A 52 -0.72 -3.75 -18.11
C GLU A 52 -0.83 -2.89 -16.83
N ARG A 53 -1.43 -1.72 -16.98
CA ARG A 53 -1.68 -0.83 -15.85
C ARG A 53 -2.77 -1.38 -14.94
N VAL A 54 -2.61 -1.15 -13.64
CA VAL A 54 -3.65 -1.37 -12.66
C VAL A 54 -4.74 -0.30 -12.84
N PRO A 55 -6.03 -0.66 -13.00
CA PRO A 55 -7.08 0.30 -13.38
C PRO A 55 -7.28 1.48 -12.41
N TRP A 56 -6.96 1.30 -11.13
CA TRP A 56 -7.18 2.31 -10.08
C TRP A 56 -5.93 3.07 -9.65
N ASP A 57 -4.78 2.80 -10.29
CA ASP A 57 -3.56 3.59 -10.04
C ASP A 57 -2.79 3.83 -11.34
N GLU A 58 -2.61 5.10 -11.69
CA GLU A 58 -1.94 5.52 -12.92
C GLU A 58 -0.47 5.10 -13.02
N ASN A 59 0.18 4.88 -11.87
CA ASN A 59 1.57 4.43 -11.76
C ASN A 59 1.67 2.94 -11.43
N GLY A 60 0.53 2.27 -11.19
CA GLY A 60 0.44 0.85 -10.88
C GLY A 60 0.49 -0.03 -12.11
N HIS A 61 1.25 -1.12 -12.06
CA HIS A 61 1.33 -2.11 -13.12
C HIS A 61 1.23 -3.51 -12.53
N TYR A 62 0.59 -4.41 -13.27
CA TYR A 62 0.70 -5.84 -13.02
C TYR A 62 2.12 -6.32 -13.32
N LEU A 63 2.54 -7.37 -12.64
CA LEU A 63 3.89 -7.92 -12.75
C LEU A 63 3.81 -9.45 -12.89
N ALA A 64 4.68 -10.03 -13.70
CA ALA A 64 4.74 -11.47 -13.82
C ALA A 64 5.04 -12.15 -12.47
N LEU A 65 4.45 -13.32 -12.22
CA LEU A 65 4.65 -14.05 -10.96
C LEU A 65 6.12 -14.40 -10.69
N THR A 66 6.87 -14.65 -11.76
CA THR A 66 8.31 -14.99 -11.73
C THR A 66 9.24 -13.77 -11.67
N SER A 67 8.68 -12.56 -11.60
CA SER A 67 9.45 -11.33 -11.64
C SER A 67 10.53 -11.24 -10.58
N THR A 68 11.69 -10.76 -11.00
CA THR A 68 12.83 -10.43 -10.13
C THR A 68 13.00 -8.92 -9.92
N ALA A 69 11.98 -8.12 -10.22
CA ALA A 69 12.00 -6.66 -10.12
C ALA A 69 12.43 -6.13 -8.73
N GLY A 70 12.26 -6.94 -7.66
CA GLY A 70 12.72 -6.60 -6.31
C GLY A 70 14.23 -6.71 -6.10
N ALA A 71 14.93 -7.44 -6.96
CA ALA A 71 16.39 -7.55 -6.93
C ALA A 71 17.10 -6.56 -7.89
N ASP A 72 16.33 -5.74 -8.60
CA ASP A 72 16.88 -4.76 -9.53
C ASP A 72 17.46 -3.55 -8.76
N VAL A 73 18.60 -3.05 -9.21
CA VAL A 73 19.25 -1.85 -8.65
C VAL A 73 18.33 -0.61 -8.69
N LEU A 74 17.44 -0.52 -9.67
CA LEU A 74 16.47 0.57 -9.75
C LEU A 74 15.38 0.46 -8.68
N HIS A 75 15.04 -0.76 -8.22
CA HIS A 75 14.19 -0.94 -7.03
C HIS A 75 14.86 -0.36 -5.80
N GLU A 76 16.13 -0.66 -5.56
CA GLU A 76 16.91 -0.10 -4.45
C GLU A 76 17.04 1.43 -4.54
N ALA A 77 17.11 1.96 -5.77
CA ALA A 77 17.11 3.41 -6.02
C ALA A 77 15.72 4.08 -5.83
N GLY A 78 14.67 3.31 -5.53
CA GLY A 78 13.31 3.81 -5.33
C GLY A 78 12.57 4.16 -6.61
N ALA A 79 12.97 3.60 -7.75
CA ALA A 79 12.30 3.80 -9.03
C ALA A 79 10.89 3.17 -9.07
N TRP A 80 10.66 2.15 -8.26
CA TRP A 80 9.35 1.54 -8.03
C TRP A 80 9.23 0.93 -6.64
N TYR A 81 8.00 0.71 -6.24
CA TYR A 81 7.60 -0.02 -5.04
C TYR A 81 6.88 -1.30 -5.45
N LEU A 82 7.30 -2.46 -4.94
CA LEU A 82 6.55 -3.71 -5.16
C LEU A 82 5.32 -3.69 -4.26
N GLN A 83 4.16 -3.78 -4.87
CA GLN A 83 2.89 -3.71 -4.16
C GLN A 83 1.85 -4.57 -4.89
N GLU A 84 1.10 -5.33 -4.14
CA GLU A 84 -0.01 -6.10 -4.68
C GLU A 84 -1.07 -5.12 -5.22
N PRO A 85 -1.67 -5.37 -6.40
CA PRO A 85 -2.58 -4.42 -7.03
C PRO A 85 -3.76 -3.98 -6.16
N SER A 86 -4.39 -4.88 -5.41
CA SER A 86 -5.51 -4.52 -4.53
C SER A 86 -5.07 -3.60 -3.39
N ALA A 87 -3.84 -3.75 -2.88
CA ALA A 87 -3.28 -2.90 -1.83
C ALA A 87 -3.01 -1.45 -2.29
N MET A 88 -3.02 -1.18 -3.61
CA MET A 88 -2.95 0.19 -4.14
C MET A 88 -4.29 0.93 -4.05
N LEU A 89 -5.42 0.20 -3.99
CA LEU A 89 -6.76 0.79 -4.03
C LEU A 89 -7.06 1.73 -2.84
N PRO A 90 -6.73 1.40 -1.58
CA PRO A 90 -7.06 2.29 -0.45
C PRO A 90 -6.44 3.68 -0.57
N ALA A 91 -5.18 3.80 -0.96
CA ALA A 91 -4.55 5.10 -1.16
C ALA A 91 -5.05 5.82 -2.43
N ALA A 92 -5.49 5.08 -3.45
CA ALA A 92 -6.14 5.65 -4.62
C ALA A 92 -7.52 6.25 -4.27
N VAL A 93 -8.29 5.58 -3.42
CA VAL A 93 -9.59 6.06 -2.93
C VAL A 93 -9.42 7.22 -1.95
N LEU A 94 -8.44 7.16 -1.04
CA LEU A 94 -8.09 8.27 -0.14
C LEU A 94 -7.82 9.56 -0.92
N ASN A 95 -7.15 9.42 -2.06
CA ASN A 95 -6.87 10.49 -3.02
C ASN A 95 -6.29 11.76 -2.36
N ALA A 96 -5.28 11.58 -1.49
CA ALA A 96 -4.62 12.67 -0.78
C ALA A 96 -4.14 13.76 -1.73
N GLN A 97 -4.44 15.02 -1.38
CA GLN A 97 -4.17 16.18 -2.22
C GLN A 97 -2.93 16.97 -1.71
N PRO A 98 -2.24 17.71 -2.60
CA PRO A 98 -1.21 18.65 -2.19
C PRO A 98 -1.71 19.65 -1.15
N GLY A 99 -0.95 19.81 -0.06
CA GLY A 99 -1.26 20.72 1.02
C GLY A 99 -2.06 20.15 2.18
N GLU A 100 -2.64 18.96 2.05
CA GLU A 100 -3.38 18.28 3.12
C GLU A 100 -2.44 17.76 4.23
N HIS A 101 -3.02 17.59 5.41
CA HIS A 101 -2.44 16.86 6.53
C HIS A 101 -3.05 15.46 6.57
N VAL A 102 -2.24 14.46 6.27
CA VAL A 102 -2.69 13.06 6.13
C VAL A 102 -2.05 12.21 7.23
N LEU A 103 -2.85 11.38 7.91
CA LEU A 103 -2.38 10.37 8.85
C LEU A 103 -2.61 8.97 8.27
N ASP A 104 -1.54 8.21 8.10
CA ASP A 104 -1.59 6.75 7.90
C ASP A 104 -1.28 6.08 9.25
N LEU A 105 -2.30 5.56 9.90
CA LEU A 105 -2.22 5.08 11.29
C LEU A 105 -1.55 3.72 11.43
N CYS A 106 -1.57 2.90 10.35
CA CYS A 106 -0.99 1.55 10.28
C CYS A 106 -0.11 1.46 9.03
N ALA A 107 0.94 2.27 8.97
CA ALA A 107 1.63 2.62 7.74
C ALA A 107 2.61 1.55 7.21
N ALA A 108 3.23 0.76 8.10
CA ALA A 108 4.26 -0.20 7.68
C ALA A 108 3.70 -1.32 6.78
N PRO A 109 4.46 -1.72 5.78
CA PRO A 109 5.83 -1.33 5.41
C PRO A 109 5.96 -0.05 4.58
N GLY A 110 4.86 0.69 4.26
CA GLY A 110 4.92 1.98 3.59
C GLY A 110 4.32 2.04 2.19
N GLY A 111 3.69 0.97 1.71
CA GLY A 111 3.10 0.93 0.37
C GLY A 111 2.05 2.02 0.15
N LYS A 112 1.08 2.13 1.05
CA LYS A 112 0.00 3.12 1.00
C LYS A 112 0.51 4.53 1.30
N SER A 113 1.39 4.67 2.31
CA SER A 113 2.00 5.96 2.68
C SER A 113 2.82 6.55 1.53
N THR A 114 3.69 5.75 0.88
CA THR A 114 4.50 6.24 -0.25
C THR A 114 3.64 6.57 -1.47
N GLN A 115 2.52 5.88 -1.68
CA GLN A 115 1.55 6.20 -2.73
C GLN A 115 0.88 7.55 -2.47
N SER A 116 0.40 7.77 -1.23
CA SER A 116 -0.20 9.05 -0.81
C SER A 116 0.81 10.19 -0.89
N GLY A 117 2.03 10.00 -0.40
CA GLY A 117 3.09 11.01 -0.44
C GLY A 117 3.46 11.46 -1.86
N LEU A 118 3.50 10.53 -2.83
CA LEU A 118 3.71 10.87 -4.24
C LEU A 118 2.56 11.71 -4.80
N ARG A 119 1.30 11.40 -4.45
CA ARG A 119 0.10 12.18 -4.87
C ARG A 119 0.09 13.57 -4.26
N MET A 120 0.54 13.74 -3.03
CA MET A 120 0.65 15.03 -2.36
C MET A 120 1.69 15.96 -2.99
N GLY A 121 2.53 15.47 -3.89
CA GLY A 121 3.49 16.31 -4.60
C GLY A 121 4.57 16.94 -3.71
N GLY A 122 4.84 16.38 -2.52
CA GLY A 122 5.78 16.93 -1.53
C GLY A 122 5.22 18.12 -0.74
N GLN A 123 3.93 18.41 -0.83
CA GLN A 123 3.25 19.51 -0.14
C GLN A 123 2.34 18.97 0.98
N GLY A 124 2.14 19.78 2.04
CA GLY A 124 1.39 19.35 3.22
C GLY A 124 2.24 18.49 4.15
N VAL A 125 1.60 17.66 4.98
CA VAL A 125 2.25 16.78 5.96
C VAL A 125 1.67 15.38 5.88
N LEU A 126 2.52 14.37 5.73
CA LEU A 126 2.13 12.96 5.80
C LEU A 126 2.72 12.34 7.06
N VAL A 127 1.89 12.05 8.04
CA VAL A 127 2.30 11.30 9.25
C VAL A 127 2.07 9.81 9.00
N CYS A 128 3.16 9.05 9.07
CA CYS A 128 3.18 7.61 8.87
C CYS A 128 3.45 6.94 10.22
N ASN A 129 2.43 6.34 10.83
CA ASN A 129 2.56 5.72 12.14
C ASN A 129 2.67 4.20 12.05
N GLU A 130 3.54 3.64 12.89
CA GLU A 130 3.64 2.20 13.11
C GLU A 130 4.05 1.94 14.57
N PRO A 131 3.18 1.35 15.40
CA PRO A 131 3.48 1.14 16.83
C PRO A 131 4.66 0.19 17.08
N VAL A 132 4.88 -0.78 16.19
CA VAL A 132 5.97 -1.76 16.33
C VAL A 132 7.26 -1.18 15.78
N TRP A 133 8.22 -0.91 16.66
CA TRP A 133 9.48 -0.23 16.35
C TRP A 133 10.27 -0.86 15.17
N GLU A 134 10.37 -2.19 15.12
CA GLU A 134 11.09 -2.87 14.03
C GLU A 134 10.40 -2.68 12.68
N ARG A 135 9.08 -2.62 12.64
CA ARG A 135 8.30 -2.32 11.42
C ARG A 135 8.41 -0.83 11.07
N ALA A 136 8.45 0.06 12.06
CA ALA A 136 8.65 1.49 11.83
C ALA A 136 10.00 1.80 11.16
N LYS A 137 11.06 1.04 11.48
CA LYS A 137 12.35 1.15 10.76
C LYS A 137 12.23 0.80 9.28
N ILE A 138 11.51 -0.28 8.95
CA ILE A 138 11.27 -0.69 7.56
C ILE A 138 10.46 0.40 6.83
N LEU A 139 9.45 0.95 7.50
CA LEU A 139 8.67 2.07 6.98
C LEU A 139 9.56 3.28 6.67
N SER A 140 10.43 3.69 7.60
CA SER A 140 11.37 4.80 7.41
C SER A 140 12.28 4.57 6.20
N GLN A 141 12.87 3.37 6.08
CA GLN A 141 13.71 3.01 4.94
C GLN A 141 12.93 3.11 3.60
N ASN A 142 11.68 2.67 3.55
CA ASN A 142 10.87 2.78 2.35
C ASN A 142 10.48 4.22 2.02
N ILE A 143 10.14 5.05 3.01
CA ILE A 143 9.86 6.48 2.83
C ILE A 143 11.10 7.19 2.25
N GLU A 144 12.29 6.94 2.82
CA GLU A 144 13.55 7.51 2.36
C GLU A 144 13.90 7.00 0.95
N ARG A 145 13.82 5.70 0.70
CA ARG A 145 14.10 5.07 -0.58
C ARG A 145 13.21 5.65 -1.69
N MET A 146 11.91 5.81 -1.41
CA MET A 146 10.96 6.40 -2.36
C MET A 146 11.11 7.92 -2.48
N GLY A 147 11.81 8.58 -1.58
CA GLY A 147 12.11 10.01 -1.62
C GLY A 147 10.89 10.88 -1.31
N ILE A 148 10.10 10.55 -0.28
CA ILE A 148 8.93 11.31 0.12
C ILE A 148 9.34 12.40 1.13
N PRO A 149 9.46 13.68 0.74
CA PRO A 149 10.11 14.70 1.57
C PRO A 149 9.22 15.26 2.68
N ASN A 150 7.90 15.14 2.54
CA ASN A 150 6.89 15.67 3.46
C ASN A 150 6.35 14.62 4.43
N ALA A 151 7.01 13.45 4.55
CA ALA A 151 6.61 12.38 5.45
C ALA A 151 7.34 12.46 6.79
N LEU A 152 6.60 12.21 7.88
CA LEU A 152 7.08 12.06 9.24
C LEU A 152 6.75 10.65 9.73
N VAL A 153 7.77 9.83 9.97
CA VAL A 153 7.58 8.50 10.54
C VAL A 153 7.55 8.59 12.05
N VAL A 154 6.52 8.04 12.65
CA VAL A 154 6.34 7.99 14.11
C VAL A 154 6.06 6.56 14.57
N SER A 155 6.40 6.26 15.82
CA SER A 155 6.09 4.98 16.44
C SER A 155 5.38 5.24 17.77
N ALA A 156 4.04 5.24 17.72
CA ALA A 156 3.20 5.56 18.85
C ALA A 156 1.88 4.77 18.80
N TYR A 157 1.25 4.58 19.94
CA TYR A 157 -0.11 4.04 19.98
C TYR A 157 -1.13 5.11 19.57
N PRO A 158 -2.28 4.72 18.98
CA PRO A 158 -3.27 5.66 18.43
C PRO A 158 -3.81 6.68 19.45
N ASP A 159 -3.99 6.28 20.69
CA ASP A 159 -4.44 7.14 21.79
C ASP A 159 -3.43 8.27 22.10
N GLN A 160 -2.14 7.99 22.02
CA GLN A 160 -1.07 8.99 22.19
C GLN A 160 -1.09 10.02 21.06
N LEU A 161 -1.33 9.58 19.82
CA LEU A 161 -1.45 10.47 18.66
C LEU A 161 -2.70 11.35 18.76
N ALA A 162 -3.84 10.78 19.16
CA ALA A 162 -5.09 11.51 19.34
C ALA A 162 -4.97 12.61 20.42
N GLN A 163 -4.24 12.34 21.51
CA GLN A 163 -3.97 13.33 22.55
C GLN A 163 -3.01 14.45 22.08
N ARG A 164 -2.03 14.09 21.26
CA ARG A 164 -1.00 15.02 20.79
C ARG A 164 -1.46 15.92 19.66
N TRP A 165 -2.29 15.40 18.77
CA TRP A 165 -2.74 16.07 17.55
C TRP A 165 -4.27 15.97 17.39
N PRO A 166 -5.05 16.54 18.31
CA PRO A 166 -6.50 16.54 18.17
C PRO A 166 -6.91 17.35 16.92
N GLU A 167 -7.79 16.77 16.10
CA GLU A 167 -8.37 17.40 14.91
C GLU A 167 -7.33 17.99 13.92
N ALA A 168 -6.13 17.40 13.86
CA ALA A 168 -5.01 17.96 13.10
C ALA A 168 -4.91 17.46 11.64
N PHE A 169 -5.73 16.49 11.24
CA PHE A 169 -5.63 15.82 9.96
C PHE A 169 -6.89 15.98 9.12
N ASP A 170 -6.70 16.22 7.83
CA ASP A 170 -7.77 16.29 6.82
C ASP A 170 -8.18 14.88 6.36
N CYS A 171 -7.22 13.95 6.31
CA CYS A 171 -7.40 12.58 5.87
C CYS A 171 -6.82 11.57 6.85
N LEU A 172 -7.52 10.45 7.04
CA LEU A 172 -7.09 9.32 7.88
C LEU A 172 -7.18 8.00 7.12
N LEU A 173 -6.07 7.29 7.04
CA LEU A 173 -5.99 5.89 6.66
C LEU A 173 -5.70 5.06 7.92
N TYR A 174 -6.64 4.18 8.35
CA TYR A 174 -6.53 3.48 9.64
C TYR A 174 -6.64 1.96 9.54
N THR A 175 -6.87 1.43 8.36
CA THR A 175 -6.95 -0.02 8.14
C THR A 175 -5.66 -0.54 7.54
N SER A 176 -5.13 -1.64 8.09
CA SER A 176 -4.07 -2.40 7.44
C SER A 176 -4.63 -3.41 6.46
N ASP A 177 -3.84 -3.79 5.47
CA ASP A 177 -4.14 -4.93 4.61
C ASP A 177 -3.76 -6.22 5.36
N ALA A 178 -4.67 -7.21 5.40
CA ALA A 178 -4.42 -8.49 6.09
C ALA A 178 -3.21 -9.25 5.53
N ALA A 179 -2.75 -8.93 4.31
CA ALA A 179 -1.53 -9.47 3.72
C ALA A 179 -0.26 -8.88 4.36
N ASP A 180 -0.31 -7.65 4.87
CA ASP A 180 0.81 -6.97 5.52
C ASP A 180 1.07 -7.48 6.95
N ASP A 181 0.07 -8.12 7.59
CA ASP A 181 0.17 -8.62 8.96
C ASP A 181 1.00 -9.92 9.09
N LYS A 182 1.43 -10.50 7.99
CA LYS A 182 2.23 -11.75 7.95
C LYS A 182 3.72 -11.52 7.66
N ALA A 183 4.14 -10.29 7.51
CA ALA A 183 5.54 -9.95 7.23
C ALA A 183 6.34 -9.69 8.57
#